data_b90c7c553b9ca58658f7efb1dafd453d
#
_entry.id   b90c7c553b9ca58658f7efb1dafd453d
#
_cell.length_a   1.000
_cell.length_b   1.000
_cell.length_c   1.000
_cell.angle_alpha   90.00
_cell.angle_beta   90.00
_cell.angle_gamma   90.00
#
_symmetry.space_group_name_H-M   'P 1'
#
loop_
_entity.id
_entity.type
_entity.pdbx_description
1 polymer ?
#
loop_
_entity_poly.entity_id
_entity_poly.type
_entity_poly.pdbx_seq_one_letter_code
_entity_poly.pdbx_strand_id
1 'polypeptide(L)'
;MKLIDRFVSRELLVNVLFAIAVLSLVLVVGNIFRKLLPLLVNHDVPMEYLISFIAYVLPFSLIFTIPWGLLTAILLVFGRLSADNELIALRANGVSVTRVSVSLAGIALVCTAICLWLNVQVAPAAQEKLRSTIFDLATRNPMALFGSDQVIDQFPGRRIYVGKKEGNKLENITVFEMDDKSLPVKVTYARTGMLEADLANKQILMHLYQARYQERDAKDSFNLHKIRDGINMVEGTLPISLEELYEKEKKRPYRSALSIEQLLEQLKSENTRERSASRTELNKRFSFPFACVAFAIIGVPLGVTAHRRETSIGFAMGLIVATTYFLFVIIGDTLRGNPHAHPELLVWFPNVLFIVLGAFLFRRLARQ
;
A
#
# COMPACT_ATOMS: atom_id res chain seq x y z
N MET A 1 -39.77 -16.56 -5.12
CA MET A 1 -38.74 -15.59 -5.52
C MET A 1 -37.97 -15.04 -4.34
N LYS A 2 -38.62 -14.51 -3.30
CA LYS A 2 -37.91 -14.01 -2.10
C LYS A 2 -36.99 -15.03 -1.42
N LEU A 3 -37.28 -16.32 -1.48
CA LEU A 3 -36.46 -17.37 -0.87
C LEU A 3 -35.12 -17.57 -1.59
N ILE A 4 -35.10 -17.58 -2.91
CA ILE A 4 -33.86 -17.72 -3.72
C ILE A 4 -32.97 -16.51 -3.50
N ASP A 5 -33.55 -15.29 -3.57
CA ASP A 5 -32.79 -14.05 -3.31
C ASP A 5 -32.16 -14.06 -1.91
N ARG A 6 -32.92 -14.49 -0.89
CA ARG A 6 -32.43 -14.57 0.48
C ARG A 6 -31.35 -15.64 0.67
N PHE A 7 -31.51 -16.79 0.01
CA PHE A 7 -30.53 -17.88 0.06
C PHE A 7 -29.19 -17.42 -0.57
N VAL A 8 -29.23 -16.94 -1.82
CA VAL A 8 -28.03 -16.48 -2.54
C VAL A 8 -27.39 -15.29 -1.85
N SER A 9 -28.17 -14.31 -1.38
CA SER A 9 -27.62 -13.15 -0.65
C SER A 9 -26.92 -13.55 0.65
N ARG A 10 -27.50 -14.46 1.44
CA ARG A 10 -26.91 -14.95 2.67
C ARG A 10 -25.60 -15.67 2.42
N GLU A 11 -25.58 -16.53 1.42
CA GLU A 11 -24.39 -17.28 1.05
C GLU A 11 -23.28 -16.36 0.54
N LEU A 12 -23.62 -15.42 -0.36
CA LEU A 12 -22.68 -14.38 -0.81
C LEU A 12 -22.13 -13.57 0.34
N LEU A 13 -22.98 -13.07 1.24
CA LEU A 13 -22.55 -12.27 2.40
C LEU A 13 -21.56 -13.02 3.30
N VAL A 14 -21.88 -14.27 3.64
CA VAL A 14 -21.00 -15.09 4.49
C VAL A 14 -19.65 -15.30 3.80
N ASN A 15 -19.64 -15.64 2.51
CA ASN A 15 -18.40 -15.85 1.76
C ASN A 15 -17.61 -14.54 1.56
N VAL A 16 -18.29 -13.40 1.35
CA VAL A 16 -17.64 -12.06 1.25
C VAL A 16 -16.97 -11.71 2.57
N LEU A 17 -17.69 -11.84 3.70
CA LEU A 17 -17.12 -11.54 5.01
C LEU A 17 -15.95 -12.45 5.36
N PHE A 18 -16.08 -13.73 5.08
CA PHE A 18 -15.00 -14.70 5.29
C PHE A 18 -13.78 -14.39 4.42
N ALA A 19 -13.97 -14.14 3.12
CA ALA A 19 -12.89 -13.79 2.21
C ALA A 19 -12.20 -12.47 2.63
N ILE A 20 -12.96 -11.44 3.00
CA ILE A 20 -12.42 -10.18 3.51
C ILE A 20 -11.59 -10.43 4.78
N ALA A 21 -12.11 -11.23 5.73
CA ALA A 21 -11.39 -11.52 6.97
C ALA A 21 -10.07 -12.22 6.72
N VAL A 22 -10.06 -13.27 5.89
CA VAL A 22 -8.85 -14.03 5.54
C VAL A 22 -7.85 -13.16 4.80
N LEU A 23 -8.28 -12.43 3.76
CA LEU A 23 -7.39 -11.56 2.99
C LEU A 23 -6.85 -10.41 3.84
N SER A 24 -7.67 -9.83 4.72
CA SER A 24 -7.23 -8.77 5.64
C SER A 24 -6.21 -9.29 6.63
N LEU A 25 -6.40 -10.48 7.17
CA LEU A 25 -5.44 -11.12 8.06
C LEU A 25 -4.09 -11.30 7.34
N VAL A 26 -4.10 -11.84 6.12
CA VAL A 26 -2.88 -12.04 5.32
C VAL A 26 -2.17 -10.71 5.04
N LEU A 27 -2.91 -9.66 4.63
CA LEU A 27 -2.32 -8.36 4.36
C LEU A 27 -1.79 -7.67 5.64
N VAL A 28 -2.52 -7.74 6.74
CA VAL A 28 -2.07 -7.16 8.02
C VAL A 28 -0.81 -7.88 8.51
N VAL A 29 -0.80 -9.21 8.49
CA VAL A 29 0.39 -10.01 8.85
C VAL A 29 1.55 -9.66 7.93
N GLY A 30 1.36 -9.59 6.60
CA GLY A 30 2.40 -9.19 5.65
C GLY A 30 2.95 -7.78 5.92
N ASN A 31 2.10 -6.82 6.29
CA ASN A 31 2.53 -5.48 6.67
C ASN A 31 3.29 -5.46 8.00
N ILE A 32 2.88 -6.28 8.98
CA ILE A 32 3.59 -6.45 10.25
C ILE A 32 5.00 -6.96 9.98
N PHE A 33 5.13 -8.07 9.24
CA PHE A 33 6.43 -8.64 8.90
C PHE A 33 7.32 -7.64 8.18
N ARG A 34 6.78 -6.90 7.21
CA ARG A 34 7.57 -5.96 6.41
C ARG A 34 8.00 -4.72 7.17
N LYS A 35 7.13 -4.15 8.03
CA LYS A 35 7.36 -2.84 8.67
C LYS A 35 7.74 -2.92 10.13
N LEU A 36 7.21 -3.91 10.86
CA LEU A 36 7.42 -4.04 12.30
C LEU A 36 8.45 -5.07 12.68
N LEU A 37 8.71 -6.09 11.86
CA LEU A 37 9.69 -7.11 12.19
C LEU A 37 11.07 -6.51 12.55
N PRO A 38 11.59 -5.53 11.78
CA PRO A 38 12.85 -4.87 12.13
C PRO A 38 12.81 -4.16 13.49
N LEU A 39 11.64 -3.62 13.87
CA LEU A 39 11.44 -2.93 15.15
C LEU A 39 11.25 -3.94 16.30
N LEU A 40 10.59 -5.07 16.04
CA LEU A 40 10.35 -6.14 17.05
C LEU A 40 11.61 -6.87 17.43
N VAL A 41 12.50 -7.13 16.49
CA VAL A 41 13.77 -7.82 16.74
C VAL A 41 14.67 -7.02 17.69
N ASN A 42 14.54 -5.71 17.71
CA ASN A 42 15.34 -4.85 18.57
C ASN A 42 14.80 -4.69 20.01
N HIS A 43 13.71 -5.39 20.38
CA HIS A 43 13.08 -5.42 21.72
C HIS A 43 12.74 -4.07 22.38
N ASP A 44 12.85 -2.95 21.65
CA ASP A 44 12.73 -1.60 22.21
C ASP A 44 11.35 -0.95 21.97
N VAL A 45 10.40 -1.69 21.34
CA VAL A 45 9.09 -1.12 20.99
C VAL A 45 8.01 -1.58 21.98
N PRO A 46 7.38 -0.67 22.73
CA PRO A 46 6.26 -1.00 23.61
C PRO A 46 5.09 -1.63 22.85
N MET A 47 4.41 -2.61 23.48
CA MET A 47 3.29 -3.35 22.88
C MET A 47 2.13 -2.43 22.44
N GLU A 48 1.95 -1.30 23.10
CA GLU A 48 0.94 -0.28 22.77
C GLU A 48 1.11 0.26 21.35
N TYR A 49 2.36 0.47 20.91
CA TYR A 49 2.64 0.92 19.53
C TYR A 49 2.31 -0.15 18.51
N LEU A 50 2.48 -1.44 18.85
CA LEU A 50 2.11 -2.55 17.96
C LEU A 50 0.60 -2.62 17.73
N ILE A 51 -0.17 -2.52 18.81
CA ILE A 51 -1.64 -2.52 18.74
C ILE A 51 -2.14 -1.33 17.92
N SER A 52 -1.58 -0.15 18.19
CA SER A 52 -1.91 1.08 17.45
C SER A 52 -1.57 0.96 15.96
N PHE A 53 -0.42 0.36 15.64
CA PHE A 53 -0.01 0.11 14.25
C PHE A 53 -1.01 -0.81 13.53
N ILE A 54 -1.40 -1.92 14.16
CA ILE A 54 -2.39 -2.86 13.59
C ILE A 54 -3.72 -2.13 13.35
N ALA A 55 -4.19 -1.35 14.32
CA ALA A 55 -5.42 -0.59 14.23
C ALA A 55 -5.41 0.43 13.07
N TYR A 56 -4.27 1.08 12.81
CA TYR A 56 -4.14 2.06 11.73
C TYR A 56 -3.86 1.43 10.35
N VAL A 57 -3.27 0.24 10.30
CA VAL A 57 -3.03 -0.49 9.05
C VAL A 57 -4.29 -1.19 8.55
N LEU A 58 -5.18 -1.62 9.46
CA LEU A 58 -6.39 -2.36 9.13
C LEU A 58 -7.31 -1.63 8.13
N PRO A 59 -7.67 -0.33 8.31
CA PRO A 59 -8.51 0.39 7.35
C PRO A 59 -7.91 0.45 5.95
N PHE A 60 -6.60 0.64 5.87
CA PHE A 60 -5.88 0.63 4.60
C PHE A 60 -5.93 -0.74 3.93
N SER A 61 -5.78 -1.81 4.69
CA SER A 61 -5.90 -3.18 4.17
C SER A 61 -7.31 -3.47 3.66
N LEU A 62 -8.35 -3.01 4.37
CA LEU A 62 -9.76 -3.20 3.99
C LEU A 62 -10.10 -2.58 2.64
N ILE A 63 -9.50 -1.46 2.25
CA ILE A 63 -9.70 -0.87 0.92
C ILE A 63 -9.41 -1.89 -0.18
N PHE A 64 -8.34 -2.67 -0.04
CA PHE A 64 -7.94 -3.68 -1.02
C PHE A 64 -8.71 -4.98 -0.87
N THR A 65 -8.93 -5.42 0.36
CA THR A 65 -9.53 -6.73 0.62
C THR A 65 -11.04 -6.79 0.35
N ILE A 66 -11.77 -5.66 0.44
CA ILE A 66 -13.20 -5.64 0.13
C ILE A 66 -13.48 -5.98 -1.34
N PRO A 67 -12.88 -5.31 -2.36
CA PRO A 67 -13.10 -5.67 -3.75
C PRO A 67 -12.64 -7.10 -4.08
N TRP A 68 -11.49 -7.51 -3.53
CA TRP A 68 -10.96 -8.86 -3.76
C TRP A 68 -11.78 -9.94 -3.09
N GLY A 69 -12.20 -9.70 -1.85
CA GLY A 69 -13.07 -10.62 -1.13
C GLY A 69 -14.41 -10.78 -1.83
N LEU A 70 -14.95 -9.69 -2.38
CA LEU A 70 -16.18 -9.72 -3.18
C LEU A 70 -15.99 -10.57 -4.46
N LEU A 71 -14.91 -10.33 -5.22
CA LEU A 71 -14.60 -11.13 -6.42
C LEU A 71 -14.45 -12.62 -6.08
N THR A 72 -13.66 -12.93 -5.04
CA THR A 72 -13.46 -14.32 -4.59
C THR A 72 -14.76 -14.99 -4.19
N ALA A 73 -15.60 -14.31 -3.41
CA ALA A 73 -16.89 -14.83 -2.99
C ALA A 73 -17.84 -15.08 -4.18
N ILE A 74 -17.85 -14.18 -5.16
CA ILE A 74 -18.65 -14.35 -6.38
C ILE A 74 -18.20 -15.58 -7.15
N LEU A 75 -16.89 -15.74 -7.36
CA LEU A 75 -16.34 -16.89 -8.06
C LEU A 75 -16.63 -18.20 -7.34
N LEU A 76 -16.54 -18.23 -6.01
CA LEU A 76 -16.85 -19.40 -5.20
C LEU A 76 -18.35 -19.76 -5.27
N VAL A 77 -19.22 -18.78 -5.02
CA VAL A 77 -20.68 -19.05 -4.94
C VAL A 77 -21.24 -19.38 -6.32
N PHE A 78 -20.99 -18.57 -7.35
CA PHE A 78 -21.48 -18.84 -8.69
C PHE A 78 -20.80 -20.05 -9.33
N GLY A 79 -19.54 -20.30 -8.97
CA GLY A 79 -18.83 -21.49 -9.37
C GLY A 79 -19.48 -22.75 -8.79
N ARG A 80 -19.79 -22.77 -7.49
CA ARG A 80 -20.48 -23.88 -6.84
C ARG A 80 -21.89 -24.09 -7.44
N LEU A 81 -22.70 -23.04 -7.54
CA LEU A 81 -24.04 -23.12 -8.15
C LEU A 81 -24.00 -23.68 -9.59
N SER A 82 -22.90 -23.41 -10.32
CA SER A 82 -22.69 -23.95 -11.67
C SER A 82 -22.28 -25.43 -11.64
N ALA A 83 -21.33 -25.80 -10.74
CA ALA A 83 -20.82 -27.16 -10.60
C ALA A 83 -21.91 -28.15 -10.15
N ASP A 84 -22.73 -27.73 -9.19
CA ASP A 84 -23.83 -28.53 -8.66
C ASP A 84 -25.07 -28.54 -9.57
N ASN A 85 -25.00 -27.96 -10.78
CA ASN A 85 -26.09 -27.80 -11.73
C ASN A 85 -27.31 -27.03 -11.19
N GLU A 86 -27.17 -26.34 -10.04
CA GLU A 86 -28.26 -25.55 -9.44
C GLU A 86 -28.72 -24.42 -10.38
N LEU A 87 -27.78 -23.78 -11.11
CA LEU A 87 -28.11 -22.75 -12.10
C LEU A 87 -28.90 -23.31 -13.29
N ILE A 88 -28.64 -24.55 -13.71
CA ILE A 88 -29.39 -25.23 -14.77
C ILE A 88 -30.80 -25.53 -14.27
N ALA A 89 -30.94 -26.05 -13.05
CA ALA A 89 -32.25 -26.32 -12.46
C ALA A 89 -33.09 -25.04 -12.29
N LEU A 90 -32.46 -23.91 -11.88
CA LEU A 90 -33.12 -22.61 -11.80
C LEU A 90 -33.60 -22.12 -13.17
N ARG A 91 -32.78 -22.25 -14.20
CA ARG A 91 -33.16 -21.90 -15.59
C ARG A 91 -34.31 -22.76 -16.12
N ALA A 92 -34.29 -24.07 -15.86
CA ALA A 92 -35.38 -24.95 -16.23
C ALA A 92 -36.73 -24.54 -15.60
N ASN A 93 -36.67 -23.90 -14.43
CA ASN A 93 -37.84 -23.31 -13.75
C ASN A 93 -38.10 -21.83 -14.15
N GLY A 94 -37.51 -21.33 -15.23
CA GLY A 94 -37.73 -19.98 -15.76
C GLY A 94 -37.00 -18.85 -15.00
N VAL A 95 -36.07 -19.17 -14.09
CA VAL A 95 -35.27 -18.15 -13.37
C VAL A 95 -33.99 -17.89 -14.14
N SER A 96 -33.83 -16.67 -14.66
CA SER A 96 -32.61 -16.27 -15.39
C SER A 96 -31.44 -16.03 -14.45
N VAL A 97 -30.18 -16.20 -14.94
CA VAL A 97 -28.97 -15.88 -14.19
C VAL A 97 -28.91 -14.39 -13.83
N THR A 98 -29.43 -13.53 -14.71
CA THR A 98 -29.56 -12.09 -14.42
C THR A 98 -30.41 -11.83 -13.19
N ARG A 99 -31.48 -12.58 -12.99
CA ARG A 99 -32.34 -12.44 -11.81
C ARG A 99 -31.64 -12.89 -10.53
N VAL A 100 -30.88 -13.98 -10.59
CA VAL A 100 -30.06 -14.44 -9.44
C VAL A 100 -28.98 -13.40 -9.09
N SER A 101 -28.45 -12.72 -10.10
CA SER A 101 -27.40 -11.69 -9.91
C SER A 101 -27.90 -10.35 -9.34
N VAL A 102 -29.21 -10.10 -9.29
CA VAL A 102 -29.78 -8.86 -8.70
C VAL A 102 -29.39 -8.73 -7.21
N SER A 103 -29.40 -9.84 -6.48
CA SER A 103 -29.00 -9.86 -5.07
C SER A 103 -27.54 -9.47 -4.88
N LEU A 104 -26.67 -9.87 -5.82
CA LEU A 104 -25.26 -9.48 -5.84
C LEU A 104 -25.07 -7.97 -6.07
N ALA A 105 -25.88 -7.36 -6.95
CA ALA A 105 -25.79 -5.92 -7.23
C ALA A 105 -25.98 -5.08 -5.95
N GLY A 106 -26.92 -5.45 -5.08
CA GLY A 106 -27.10 -4.82 -3.79
C GLY A 106 -25.88 -4.93 -2.89
N ILE A 107 -25.29 -6.13 -2.78
CA ILE A 107 -24.06 -6.36 -1.98
C ILE A 107 -22.89 -5.56 -2.57
N ALA A 108 -22.72 -5.56 -3.89
CA ALA A 108 -21.65 -4.82 -4.56
C ALA A 108 -21.76 -3.31 -4.32
N LEU A 109 -22.99 -2.75 -4.35
CA LEU A 109 -23.21 -1.33 -4.04
C LEU A 109 -22.89 -0.99 -2.58
N VAL A 110 -23.27 -1.84 -1.63
CA VAL A 110 -22.93 -1.68 -0.22
C VAL A 110 -21.41 -1.75 -0.04
N CYS A 111 -20.73 -2.73 -0.62
CA CYS A 111 -19.27 -2.83 -0.59
C CYS A 111 -18.60 -1.59 -1.21
N THR A 112 -19.13 -1.08 -2.33
CA THR A 112 -18.64 0.14 -2.97
C THR A 112 -18.78 1.34 -2.04
N ALA A 113 -19.93 1.51 -1.38
CA ALA A 113 -20.18 2.61 -0.46
C ALA A 113 -19.25 2.54 0.77
N ILE A 114 -19.08 1.35 1.36
CA ILE A 114 -18.15 1.13 2.48
C ILE A 114 -16.71 1.44 2.04
N CYS A 115 -16.29 0.92 0.89
CA CYS A 115 -14.95 1.13 0.35
C CYS A 115 -14.70 2.61 0.03
N LEU A 116 -15.70 3.33 -0.49
CA LEU A 116 -15.63 4.77 -0.74
C LEU A 116 -15.46 5.55 0.58
N TRP A 117 -16.27 5.24 1.59
CA TRP A 117 -16.17 5.86 2.90
C TRP A 117 -14.79 5.61 3.54
N LEU A 118 -14.29 4.37 3.48
CA LEU A 118 -12.95 4.02 3.96
C LEU A 118 -11.86 4.82 3.22
N ASN A 119 -11.95 4.93 1.91
CA ASN A 119 -10.93 5.58 1.07
C ASN A 119 -10.90 7.10 1.23
N VAL A 120 -12.08 7.70 1.46
CA VAL A 120 -12.24 9.15 1.54
C VAL A 120 -11.94 9.69 2.94
N GLN A 121 -12.41 9.00 3.98
CA GLN A 121 -12.37 9.51 5.35
C GLN A 121 -11.43 8.72 6.26
N VAL A 122 -11.58 7.39 6.31
CA VAL A 122 -10.93 6.59 7.35
C VAL A 122 -9.45 6.37 7.05
N ALA A 123 -9.11 6.01 5.81
CA ALA A 123 -7.73 5.68 5.47
C ALA A 123 -6.77 6.89 5.53
N PRO A 124 -7.12 8.10 5.05
CA PRO A 124 -6.26 9.26 5.22
C PRO A 124 -6.03 9.60 6.70
N ALA A 125 -7.08 9.57 7.51
CA ALA A 125 -6.98 9.82 8.95
C ALA A 125 -6.15 8.76 9.68
N ALA A 126 -6.30 7.48 9.31
CA ALA A 126 -5.51 6.39 9.86
C ALA A 126 -4.03 6.50 9.46
N GLN A 127 -3.74 6.90 8.22
CA GLN A 127 -2.36 7.12 7.76
C GLN A 127 -1.70 8.30 8.45
N GLU A 128 -2.42 9.38 8.69
CA GLU A 128 -1.89 10.53 9.45
C GLU A 128 -1.58 10.13 10.91
N LYS A 129 -2.48 9.39 11.56
CA LYS A 129 -2.23 8.86 12.92
C LYS A 129 -1.08 7.86 12.96
N LEU A 130 -0.99 6.97 11.96
CA LEU A 130 0.14 6.04 11.86
C LEU A 130 1.47 6.80 11.76
N ARG A 131 1.49 7.85 10.96
CA ARG A 131 2.64 8.72 10.78
C ARG A 131 3.02 9.44 12.08
N SER A 132 2.05 10.05 12.76
CA SER A 132 2.31 10.71 14.05
C SER A 132 2.80 9.72 15.11
N THR A 133 2.25 8.49 15.13
CA THR A 133 2.70 7.43 16.05
C THR A 133 4.15 7.01 15.78
N ILE A 134 4.52 6.84 14.51
CA ILE A 134 5.92 6.52 14.13
C ILE A 134 6.83 7.69 14.52
N PHE A 135 6.38 8.93 14.32
CA PHE A 135 7.12 10.11 14.70
C PHE A 135 7.30 10.23 16.23
N ASP A 136 6.24 10.00 17.00
CA ASP A 136 6.28 9.98 18.47
C ASP A 136 7.26 8.91 18.98
N LEU A 137 7.26 7.72 18.36
CA LEU A 137 8.23 6.67 18.66
C LEU A 137 9.65 7.13 18.35
N ALA A 138 9.87 7.75 17.18
CA ALA A 138 11.15 8.29 16.77
C ALA A 138 11.68 9.38 17.72
N THR A 139 10.79 10.18 18.28
CA THR A 139 11.15 11.29 19.19
C THR A 139 11.37 10.79 20.62
N ARG A 140 10.55 9.85 21.09
CA ARG A 140 10.64 9.31 22.47
C ARG A 140 11.71 8.23 22.62
N ASN A 141 11.89 7.43 21.59
CA ASN A 141 12.89 6.37 21.54
C ASN A 141 13.60 6.35 20.18
N PRO A 142 14.46 7.35 19.89
CA PRO A 142 15.17 7.46 18.63
C PRO A 142 16.07 6.24 18.33
N MET A 143 16.45 5.49 19.37
CA MET A 143 17.23 4.27 19.22
C MET A 143 16.45 3.16 18.51
N ALA A 144 15.12 3.15 18.60
CA ALA A 144 14.27 2.16 17.92
C ALA A 144 14.25 2.33 16.39
N LEU A 145 14.68 3.49 15.85
CA LEU A 145 14.79 3.71 14.40
C LEU A 145 15.97 2.94 13.77
N PHE A 146 16.95 2.57 14.58
CA PHE A 146 18.13 1.86 14.12
C PHE A 146 17.97 0.36 14.36
N GLY A 147 18.11 -0.42 13.30
CA GLY A 147 18.09 -1.89 13.36
C GLY A 147 19.40 -2.48 12.84
N SER A 148 19.60 -3.78 13.05
CA SER A 148 20.71 -4.52 12.48
C SER A 148 20.43 -4.90 11.03
N ASP A 149 21.45 -4.87 10.19
CA ASP A 149 21.45 -5.26 8.77
C ASP A 149 20.36 -4.57 7.95
N GLN A 150 20.20 -3.26 8.16
CA GLN A 150 19.21 -2.47 7.41
C GLN A 150 19.73 -1.11 7.01
N VAL A 151 19.15 -0.58 5.92
CA VAL A 151 19.35 0.80 5.46
C VAL A 151 18.22 1.67 5.99
N ILE A 152 18.59 2.72 6.71
CA ILE A 152 17.69 3.72 7.25
C ILE A 152 17.71 4.91 6.30
N ASP A 153 16.60 5.15 5.61
CA ASP A 153 16.44 6.22 4.60
C ASP A 153 15.47 7.33 5.03
N GLN A 154 15.05 7.27 6.29
CA GLN A 154 14.09 8.20 6.88
C GLN A 154 14.70 9.59 7.08
N PHE A 155 16.02 9.68 7.27
CA PHE A 155 16.72 10.95 7.53
C PHE A 155 16.91 11.77 6.25
N PRO A 156 16.57 13.09 6.27
CA PRO A 156 16.72 13.97 5.14
C PRO A 156 18.16 14.06 4.63
N GLY A 157 18.35 13.84 3.32
CA GLY A 157 19.66 13.94 2.69
C GLY A 157 20.68 12.90 3.12
N ARG A 158 20.26 11.89 3.92
CA ARG A 158 21.16 10.85 4.43
C ARG A 158 20.53 9.46 4.30
N ARG A 159 21.36 8.46 4.01
CA ARG A 159 21.02 7.05 4.17
C ARG A 159 22.07 6.42 5.07
N ILE A 160 21.62 5.70 6.10
CA ILE A 160 22.50 5.12 7.11
C ILE A 160 22.33 3.60 7.05
N TYR A 161 23.39 2.90 6.76
CA TYR A 161 23.45 1.45 6.90
C TYR A 161 24.10 1.09 8.22
N VAL A 162 23.51 0.16 8.96
CA VAL A 162 24.03 -0.37 10.20
C VAL A 162 24.13 -1.89 10.06
N GLY A 163 25.34 -2.45 10.18
CA GLY A 163 25.55 -3.88 10.08
C GLY A 163 25.04 -4.62 11.32
N LYS A 164 25.39 -4.14 12.52
CA LYS A 164 24.93 -4.74 13.78
C LYS A 164 24.62 -3.66 14.81
N LYS A 165 23.56 -3.88 15.59
CA LYS A 165 23.19 -3.03 16.73
C LYS A 165 23.08 -3.87 17.99
N GLU A 166 23.73 -3.44 19.05
CA GLU A 166 23.60 -4.01 20.40
C GLU A 166 23.35 -2.86 21.40
N GLY A 167 22.09 -2.68 21.81
CA GLY A 167 21.69 -1.55 22.63
C GLY A 167 21.99 -0.22 21.90
N ASN A 168 22.84 0.61 22.48
CA ASN A 168 23.28 1.89 21.92
C ASN A 168 24.53 1.78 21.01
N LYS A 169 25.16 0.61 20.97
CA LYS A 169 26.37 0.38 20.15
C LYS A 169 26.01 -0.07 18.76
N LEU A 170 26.70 0.48 17.78
CA LEU A 170 26.57 0.14 16.37
C LEU A 170 27.90 -0.38 15.84
N GLU A 171 27.84 -1.33 14.91
CA GLU A 171 29.02 -1.85 14.20
C GLU A 171 28.79 -1.81 12.68
N ASN A 172 29.87 -1.62 11.94
CA ASN A 172 29.87 -1.55 10.48
C ASN A 172 28.86 -0.52 9.94
N ILE A 173 29.08 0.74 10.29
CA ILE A 173 28.19 1.86 9.94
C ILE A 173 28.66 2.45 8.62
N THR A 174 27.72 2.67 7.69
CA THR A 174 27.98 3.46 6.48
C THR A 174 26.93 4.55 6.36
N VAL A 175 27.37 5.80 6.35
CA VAL A 175 26.50 6.96 6.19
C VAL A 175 26.72 7.56 4.80
N PHE A 176 25.67 7.58 4.00
CA PHE A 176 25.64 8.24 2.70
C PHE A 176 24.98 9.61 2.86
N GLU A 177 25.68 10.68 2.56
CA GLU A 177 25.10 12.02 2.40
C GLU A 177 24.75 12.22 0.93
N MET A 178 23.48 12.58 0.67
CA MET A 178 22.91 12.68 -0.67
C MET A 178 22.71 14.13 -1.08
N ASP A 179 22.88 14.41 -2.37
CA ASP A 179 22.48 15.69 -2.97
C ASP A 179 20.95 15.76 -3.23
N ASP A 180 20.49 16.88 -3.76
CA ASP A 180 19.08 17.09 -4.15
C ASP A 180 18.59 16.10 -5.23
N LYS A 181 19.52 15.47 -5.97
CA LYS A 181 19.24 14.45 -7.00
C LYS A 181 19.28 13.03 -6.44
N SER A 182 19.44 12.87 -5.14
CA SER A 182 19.60 11.57 -4.45
C SER A 182 20.86 10.80 -4.89
N LEU A 183 21.93 11.51 -5.27
CA LEU A 183 23.24 10.95 -5.55
C LEU A 183 24.15 11.10 -4.32
N PRO A 184 24.98 10.09 -3.99
CA PRO A 184 25.87 10.16 -2.85
C PRO A 184 27.03 11.11 -3.16
N VAL A 185 27.14 12.20 -2.38
CA VAL A 185 28.23 13.17 -2.45
C VAL A 185 29.32 12.92 -1.43
N LYS A 186 28.94 12.32 -0.27
CA LYS A 186 29.88 11.95 0.78
C LYS A 186 29.49 10.61 1.38
N VAL A 187 30.45 9.75 1.60
CA VAL A 187 30.25 8.44 2.23
C VAL A 187 31.19 8.32 3.42
N THR A 188 30.62 8.12 4.59
CA THR A 188 31.38 7.93 5.83
C THR A 188 31.25 6.48 6.27
N TYR A 189 32.38 5.80 6.39
CA TYR A 189 32.50 4.44 6.94
C TYR A 189 33.01 4.55 8.37
N ALA A 190 32.37 3.85 9.30
CA ALA A 190 32.87 3.73 10.67
C ALA A 190 32.78 2.27 11.11
N ARG A 191 33.83 1.84 11.83
CA ARG A 191 33.87 0.45 12.33
C ARG A 191 32.89 0.26 13.48
N THR A 192 32.84 1.22 14.38
CA THR A 192 31.94 1.21 15.53
C THR A 192 31.35 2.59 15.75
N GLY A 193 30.23 2.64 16.43
CA GLY A 193 29.60 3.92 16.81
C GLY A 193 28.74 3.74 18.04
N MET A 194 28.34 4.87 18.60
CA MET A 194 27.45 4.95 19.75
C MET A 194 26.36 6.00 19.47
N LEU A 195 25.12 5.62 19.76
CA LEU A 195 23.99 6.54 19.67
C LEU A 195 23.69 7.16 21.01
N GLU A 196 23.51 8.45 21.02
CA GLU A 196 23.07 9.23 22.18
C GLU A 196 21.87 10.10 21.77
N ALA A 197 20.80 10.06 22.56
CA ALA A 197 19.63 10.89 22.32
C ALA A 197 19.76 12.21 23.07
N ASP A 198 19.95 13.30 22.35
CA ASP A 198 19.90 14.66 22.87
C ASP A 198 18.49 15.22 22.67
N LEU A 199 17.61 14.90 23.63
CA LEU A 199 16.21 15.33 23.59
C LEU A 199 16.06 16.84 23.81
N ALA A 200 17.04 17.50 24.47
CA ALA A 200 17.01 18.93 24.70
C ALA A 200 17.14 19.70 23.39
N ASN A 201 18.03 19.26 22.51
CA ASN A 201 18.26 19.86 21.19
C ASN A 201 17.50 19.15 20.08
N LYS A 202 16.62 18.19 20.40
CA LYS A 202 15.85 17.39 19.44
C LYS A 202 16.72 16.77 18.34
N GLN A 203 17.84 16.15 18.75
CA GLN A 203 18.77 15.52 17.83
C GLN A 203 19.26 14.17 18.37
N ILE A 204 19.74 13.33 17.46
CA ILE A 204 20.46 12.11 17.78
C ILE A 204 21.93 12.39 17.48
N LEU A 205 22.79 12.19 18.47
CA LEU A 205 24.22 12.22 18.29
C LEU A 205 24.73 10.83 17.97
N MET A 206 25.30 10.68 16.79
CA MET A 206 25.96 9.44 16.39
C MET A 206 27.48 9.65 16.53
N HIS A 207 28.05 9.11 17.59
CA HIS A 207 29.50 9.09 17.80
C HIS A 207 30.08 7.95 16.96
N LEU A 208 30.95 8.28 16.05
CA LEU A 208 31.59 7.34 15.11
C LEU A 208 33.04 7.18 15.50
N TYR A 209 33.48 5.94 15.64
CA TYR A 209 34.86 5.59 15.99
C TYR A 209 35.55 4.88 14.83
N GLN A 210 36.83 5.18 14.62
CA GLN A 210 37.62 4.68 13.50
C GLN A 210 36.90 4.95 12.17
N ALA A 211 36.50 6.20 11.96
CA ALA A 211 35.74 6.61 10.81
C ALA A 211 36.65 7.13 9.69
N ARG A 212 36.27 6.79 8.45
CA ARG A 212 36.88 7.29 7.23
C ARG A 212 35.78 7.84 6.34
N TYR A 213 35.92 9.03 5.82
CA TYR A 213 34.97 9.53 4.83
C TYR A 213 35.64 9.65 3.45
N GLN A 214 34.79 9.52 2.45
CA GLN A 214 35.13 9.68 1.04
C GLN A 214 34.21 10.73 0.45
N GLU A 215 34.76 11.72 -0.23
CA GLU A 215 34.02 12.73 -0.95
C GLU A 215 33.94 12.35 -2.43
N ARG A 216 32.77 12.48 -3.02
CA ARG A 216 32.50 12.17 -4.43
C ARG A 216 32.21 13.46 -5.19
N ASP A 217 32.60 13.51 -6.45
CA ASP A 217 32.26 14.63 -7.32
C ASP A 217 30.73 14.71 -7.51
N ALA A 218 30.10 15.82 -7.09
CA ALA A 218 28.68 16.06 -7.20
C ALA A 218 28.15 16.01 -8.66
N LYS A 219 29.03 16.22 -9.68
CA LYS A 219 28.66 16.17 -11.08
C LYS A 219 28.78 14.77 -11.68
N ASP A 220 29.61 13.89 -11.08
CA ASP A 220 29.92 12.57 -11.62
C ASP A 220 30.14 11.56 -10.47
N SER A 221 29.12 11.38 -9.63
CA SER A 221 29.19 10.58 -8.39
C SER A 221 29.44 9.09 -8.61
N PHE A 222 29.30 8.59 -9.85
CA PHE A 222 29.57 7.20 -10.22
C PHE A 222 31.00 6.95 -10.70
N ASN A 223 31.78 8.01 -10.92
CA ASN A 223 33.14 7.87 -11.41
C ASN A 223 34.10 7.58 -10.25
N LEU A 224 34.49 6.33 -10.10
CA LEU A 224 35.36 5.86 -9.02
C LEU A 224 36.77 6.52 -9.05
N HIS A 225 37.22 6.99 -10.22
CA HIS A 225 38.52 7.68 -10.34
C HIS A 225 38.50 9.12 -9.82
N LYS A 226 37.32 9.69 -9.55
CA LYS A 226 37.14 11.03 -8.99
C LYS A 226 36.81 11.04 -7.50
N ILE A 227 36.92 9.89 -6.83
CA ILE A 227 36.75 9.81 -5.39
C ILE A 227 37.96 10.46 -4.72
N ARG A 228 37.73 11.44 -3.88
CA ARG A 228 38.73 12.01 -3.00
C ARG A 228 38.64 11.32 -1.65
N ASP A 229 39.72 10.66 -1.27
CA ASP A 229 39.84 10.11 0.08
C ASP A 229 39.92 11.24 1.07
N GLY A 230 39.00 11.25 2.02
CA GLY A 230 39.01 12.19 3.13
C GLY A 230 39.88 11.73 4.28
N ILE A 231 39.83 12.49 5.37
CA ILE A 231 40.61 12.26 6.56
C ILE A 231 40.10 11.02 7.31
N ASN A 232 41.04 10.21 7.82
CA ASN A 232 40.69 9.18 8.80
C ASN A 232 40.57 9.87 10.17
N MET A 233 39.43 9.64 10.83
CA MET A 233 39.13 10.18 12.16
C MET A 233 39.13 9.05 13.18
N VAL A 234 39.80 9.29 14.32
CA VAL A 234 39.71 8.35 15.45
C VAL A 234 38.32 8.40 16.05
N GLU A 235 37.76 9.60 16.16
CA GLU A 235 36.43 9.86 16.68
C GLU A 235 35.77 11.02 15.90
N GLY A 236 34.50 10.95 15.64
CA GLY A 236 33.70 11.99 15.02
C GLY A 236 32.25 11.89 15.48
N THR A 237 31.61 13.03 15.67
CA THR A 237 30.19 13.09 16.04
C THR A 237 29.37 13.62 14.88
N LEU A 238 28.37 12.84 14.48
CA LEU A 238 27.42 13.21 13.45
C LEU A 238 26.08 13.55 14.11
N PRO A 239 25.68 14.84 14.16
CA PRO A 239 24.37 15.21 14.64
C PRO A 239 23.31 14.91 13.57
N ILE A 240 22.23 14.29 13.98
CA ILE A 240 21.07 13.97 13.14
C ILE A 240 19.87 14.70 13.74
N SER A 241 19.44 15.77 13.07
CA SER A 241 18.32 16.59 13.53
C SER A 241 17.00 15.86 13.38
N LEU A 242 16.27 15.71 14.48
CA LEU A 242 14.88 15.22 14.47
C LEU A 242 13.91 16.28 13.94
N GLU A 243 14.29 17.57 14.05
CA GLU A 243 13.48 18.67 13.56
C GLU A 243 13.48 18.75 12.02
N GLU A 244 14.63 18.44 11.39
CA GLU A 244 14.71 18.31 9.93
C GLU A 244 13.85 17.14 9.40
N LEU A 245 13.77 16.04 10.15
CA LEU A 245 12.83 14.96 9.89
C LEU A 245 11.39 15.46 9.88
N TYR A 246 11.02 16.22 10.90
CA TYR A 246 9.68 16.78 11.05
C TYR A 246 9.32 17.77 9.94
N GLU A 247 10.21 18.71 9.65
CA GLU A 247 10.00 19.76 8.63
C GLU A 247 9.92 19.15 7.22
N LYS A 248 10.77 18.17 6.90
CA LYS A 248 10.75 17.53 5.59
C LYS A 248 9.52 16.67 5.43
N GLU A 249 9.12 15.95 6.48
CA GLU A 249 7.88 15.18 6.47
C GLU A 249 6.65 16.06 6.37
N LYS A 250 6.64 17.22 7.06
CA LYS A 250 5.59 18.21 6.95
C LYS A 250 5.53 18.85 5.56
N LYS A 251 6.68 19.11 4.94
CA LYS A 251 6.78 19.69 3.58
C LYS A 251 6.45 18.70 2.48
N ARG A 252 6.55 17.39 2.72
CA ARG A 252 6.20 16.34 1.75
C ARG A 252 5.27 15.30 2.38
N PRO A 253 4.06 15.69 2.74
CA PRO A 253 3.09 14.73 3.26
C PRO A 253 2.85 13.65 2.21
N TYR A 254 2.78 12.39 2.64
CA TYR A 254 2.30 11.31 1.77
C TYR A 254 0.93 11.70 1.24
N ARG A 255 0.77 11.84 -0.08
CA ARG A 255 -0.51 12.25 -0.70
C ARG A 255 -1.68 11.37 -0.28
N SER A 256 -1.42 10.11 -0.01
CA SER A 256 -2.42 9.18 0.54
C SER A 256 -2.94 9.56 1.93
N ALA A 257 -2.19 10.33 2.72
CA ALA A 257 -2.60 10.83 4.03
C ALA A 257 -3.35 12.18 3.96
N LEU A 258 -3.26 12.91 2.83
CA LEU A 258 -3.92 14.20 2.68
C LEU A 258 -5.44 14.07 2.69
N SER A 259 -6.14 15.03 3.29
CA SER A 259 -7.59 15.14 3.15
C SER A 259 -8.00 15.52 1.72
N ILE A 260 -9.29 15.34 1.38
CA ILE A 260 -9.80 15.77 0.06
C ILE A 260 -9.62 17.29 -0.11
N GLU A 261 -9.85 18.07 0.94
CA GLU A 261 -9.69 19.53 0.90
C GLU A 261 -8.27 19.92 0.57
N GLN A 262 -7.28 19.30 1.23
CA GLN A 262 -5.86 19.50 0.97
C GLN A 262 -5.46 19.08 -0.46
N LEU A 263 -6.02 17.97 -0.97
CA LEU A 263 -5.79 17.56 -2.35
C LEU A 263 -6.37 18.56 -3.35
N LEU A 264 -7.58 19.11 -3.09
CA LEU A 264 -8.21 20.11 -3.91
C LEU A 264 -7.40 21.44 -3.88
N GLU A 265 -6.83 21.80 -2.75
CA GLU A 265 -5.95 22.96 -2.65
C GLU A 265 -4.67 22.77 -3.48
N GLN A 266 -4.06 21.58 -3.43
CA GLN A 266 -2.90 21.25 -4.25
C GLN A 266 -3.19 21.25 -5.77
N LEU A 267 -4.44 21.11 -6.20
CA LEU A 267 -4.80 21.25 -7.60
C LEU A 267 -4.64 22.71 -8.11
N LYS A 268 -4.57 23.69 -7.20
CA LYS A 268 -4.32 25.11 -7.53
C LYS A 268 -2.82 25.43 -7.63
N SER A 269 -1.93 24.48 -7.29
CA SER A 269 -0.48 24.66 -7.36
C SER A 269 -0.02 24.97 -8.78
N GLU A 270 0.93 25.88 -8.93
CA GLU A 270 1.58 26.19 -10.22
C GLU A 270 2.44 25.03 -10.72
N ASN A 271 2.92 24.16 -9.80
CA ASN A 271 3.73 23.01 -10.15
C ASN A 271 2.89 21.93 -10.84
N THR A 272 3.07 21.80 -12.15
CA THR A 272 2.32 20.87 -13.00
C THR A 272 2.47 19.41 -12.56
N ARG A 273 3.64 19.01 -12.03
CA ARG A 273 3.87 17.65 -11.53
C ARG A 273 3.07 17.38 -10.24
N GLU A 274 3.04 18.34 -9.33
CA GLU A 274 2.29 18.23 -8.07
C GLU A 274 0.80 18.19 -8.34
N ARG A 275 0.32 19.05 -9.23
CA ARG A 275 -1.07 19.09 -9.65
C ARG A 275 -1.51 17.78 -10.29
N SER A 276 -0.71 17.22 -11.22
CA SER A 276 -0.99 15.92 -11.85
C SER A 276 -1.05 14.80 -10.82
N ALA A 277 -0.11 14.75 -9.90
CA ALA A 277 -0.05 13.71 -8.89
C ALA A 277 -1.21 13.81 -7.88
N SER A 278 -1.63 15.02 -7.48
CA SER A 278 -2.78 15.22 -6.60
C SER A 278 -4.10 14.91 -7.31
N ARG A 279 -4.21 15.23 -8.61
CA ARG A 279 -5.35 14.86 -9.45
C ARG A 279 -5.46 13.35 -9.61
N THR A 280 -4.35 12.66 -9.81
CA THR A 280 -4.31 11.19 -9.89
C THR A 280 -4.73 10.54 -8.58
N GLU A 281 -4.23 11.04 -7.43
CA GLU A 281 -4.60 10.53 -6.13
C GLU A 281 -6.09 10.73 -5.85
N LEU A 282 -6.65 11.90 -6.17
CA LEU A 282 -8.07 12.17 -6.03
C LEU A 282 -8.90 11.19 -6.87
N ASN A 283 -8.56 11.03 -8.15
CA ASN A 283 -9.26 10.10 -9.04
C ASN A 283 -9.13 8.65 -8.57
N LYS A 284 -7.97 8.23 -8.07
CA LYS A 284 -7.75 6.90 -7.51
C LYS A 284 -8.68 6.61 -6.33
N ARG A 285 -8.88 7.57 -5.43
CA ARG A 285 -9.78 7.42 -4.26
C ARG A 285 -11.23 7.17 -4.65
N PHE A 286 -11.68 7.77 -5.74
CA PHE A 286 -13.03 7.54 -6.25
C PHE A 286 -13.10 6.30 -7.15
N SER A 287 -12.13 6.11 -8.04
CA SER A 287 -12.11 5.00 -8.99
C SER A 287 -12.02 3.63 -8.30
N PHE A 288 -11.18 3.51 -7.26
CA PHE A 288 -10.88 2.23 -6.64
C PHE A 288 -12.10 1.54 -6.01
N PRO A 289 -13.02 2.21 -5.29
CA PRO A 289 -14.25 1.60 -4.79
C PRO A 289 -15.14 1.00 -5.89
N PHE A 290 -15.14 1.59 -7.09
CA PHE A 290 -15.90 1.06 -8.24
C PHE A 290 -15.36 -0.29 -8.74
N ALA A 291 -14.20 -0.74 -8.30
CA ALA A 291 -13.74 -2.10 -8.52
C ALA A 291 -14.74 -3.14 -8.02
N CYS A 292 -15.48 -2.86 -6.93
CA CYS A 292 -16.53 -3.75 -6.44
C CYS A 292 -17.61 -3.98 -7.50
N VAL A 293 -18.04 -2.92 -8.18
CA VAL A 293 -19.04 -3.03 -9.27
C VAL A 293 -18.44 -3.75 -10.48
N ALA A 294 -17.23 -3.38 -10.89
CA ALA A 294 -16.55 -4.01 -12.03
C ALA A 294 -16.35 -5.52 -11.79
N PHE A 295 -15.92 -5.90 -10.59
CA PHE A 295 -15.71 -7.28 -10.19
C PHE A 295 -17.03 -8.05 -10.04
N ALA A 296 -18.10 -7.40 -9.60
CA ALA A 296 -19.42 -8.02 -9.58
C ALA A 296 -19.92 -8.37 -10.97
N ILE A 297 -19.73 -7.47 -11.94
CA ILE A 297 -20.19 -7.68 -13.32
C ILE A 297 -19.38 -8.77 -14.03
N ILE A 298 -18.06 -8.78 -13.89
CA ILE A 298 -17.20 -9.77 -14.54
C ILE A 298 -17.13 -11.09 -13.79
N GLY A 299 -17.25 -11.09 -12.47
CA GLY A 299 -17.11 -12.27 -11.62
C GLY A 299 -18.19 -13.32 -11.85
N VAL A 300 -19.45 -12.90 -12.10
CA VAL A 300 -20.56 -13.83 -12.35
C VAL A 300 -20.32 -14.69 -13.59
N PRO A 301 -20.11 -14.13 -14.80
CA PRO A 301 -19.87 -14.95 -15.98
C PRO A 301 -18.61 -15.80 -15.88
N LEU A 302 -17.56 -15.28 -15.21
CA LEU A 302 -16.35 -16.06 -14.98
C LEU A 302 -16.60 -17.23 -14.03
N GLY A 303 -17.31 -17.03 -12.92
CA GLY A 303 -17.67 -18.09 -11.97
C GLY A 303 -18.51 -19.18 -12.63
N VAL A 304 -19.53 -18.80 -13.39
CA VAL A 304 -20.39 -19.77 -14.09
C VAL A 304 -19.64 -20.54 -15.16
N THR A 305 -18.72 -19.90 -15.88
CA THR A 305 -18.01 -20.55 -17.02
C THR A 305 -16.85 -21.42 -16.55
N ALA A 306 -16.14 -21.01 -15.50
CA ALA A 306 -14.93 -21.67 -15.03
C ALA A 306 -15.23 -23.07 -14.42
N HIS A 307 -16.37 -23.23 -13.74
CA HIS A 307 -16.65 -24.42 -12.92
C HIS A 307 -17.18 -25.62 -13.70
N ARG A 308 -17.40 -25.51 -15.01
CA ARG A 308 -17.72 -26.71 -15.82
C ARG A 308 -16.58 -27.74 -15.93
N ARG A 309 -15.36 -27.37 -15.48
CA ARG A 309 -14.16 -28.22 -15.63
C ARG A 309 -13.36 -28.48 -14.36
N GLU A 310 -13.07 -27.47 -13.49
CA GLU A 310 -12.31 -27.65 -12.23
C GLU A 310 -12.39 -26.39 -11.34
N THR A 311 -12.43 -26.56 -10.00
CA THR A 311 -12.49 -25.47 -8.98
C THR A 311 -11.29 -24.53 -9.06
N SER A 312 -10.11 -25.05 -9.44
CA SER A 312 -8.87 -24.31 -9.56
C SER A 312 -8.87 -23.25 -10.67
N ILE A 313 -9.62 -23.48 -11.76
CA ILE A 313 -9.69 -22.55 -12.90
C ILE A 313 -10.39 -21.24 -12.49
N GLY A 314 -11.47 -21.31 -11.72
CA GLY A 314 -12.17 -20.12 -11.21
C GLY A 314 -11.27 -19.24 -10.35
N PHE A 315 -10.48 -19.84 -9.45
CA PHE A 315 -9.53 -19.12 -8.64
C PHE A 315 -8.42 -18.47 -9.47
N ALA A 316 -7.86 -19.22 -10.43
CA ALA A 316 -6.82 -18.69 -11.33
C ALA A 316 -7.33 -17.50 -12.16
N MET A 317 -8.56 -17.58 -12.69
CA MET A 317 -9.18 -16.46 -13.42
C MET A 317 -9.40 -15.24 -12.52
N GLY A 318 -9.85 -15.44 -11.28
CA GLY A 318 -9.97 -14.37 -10.30
C GLY A 318 -8.64 -13.69 -10.01
N LEU A 319 -7.58 -14.47 -9.84
CA LEU A 319 -6.23 -13.96 -9.64
C LEU A 319 -5.75 -13.13 -10.83
N ILE A 320 -5.98 -13.60 -12.06
CA ILE A 320 -5.63 -12.87 -13.29
C ILE A 320 -6.38 -11.53 -13.35
N VAL A 321 -7.69 -11.51 -13.10
CA VAL A 321 -8.51 -10.30 -13.09
C VAL A 321 -7.99 -9.32 -12.05
N ALA A 322 -7.78 -9.77 -10.82
CA ALA A 322 -7.28 -8.96 -9.73
C ALA A 322 -5.88 -8.40 -10.02
N THR A 323 -4.94 -9.26 -10.47
CA THR A 323 -3.58 -8.83 -10.80
C THR A 323 -3.58 -7.82 -11.94
N THR A 324 -4.38 -8.04 -12.98
CA THR A 324 -4.50 -7.10 -14.10
C THR A 324 -5.05 -5.74 -13.62
N TYR A 325 -6.07 -5.74 -12.76
CA TYR A 325 -6.60 -4.51 -12.16
C TYR A 325 -5.51 -3.74 -11.43
N PHE A 326 -4.76 -4.41 -10.57
CA PHE A 326 -3.69 -3.80 -9.79
C PHE A 326 -2.54 -3.29 -10.65
N LEU A 327 -2.20 -4.01 -11.71
CA LEU A 327 -1.15 -3.56 -12.63
C LEU A 327 -1.46 -2.16 -13.19
N PHE A 328 -2.69 -1.91 -13.61
CA PHE A 328 -3.10 -0.59 -14.09
C PHE A 328 -3.06 0.48 -12.98
N VAL A 329 -3.48 0.13 -11.77
CA VAL A 329 -3.40 1.05 -10.62
C VAL A 329 -1.95 1.40 -10.31
N ILE A 330 -1.03 0.43 -10.31
CA ILE A 330 0.40 0.64 -10.07
C ILE A 330 1.02 1.50 -11.18
N ILE A 331 0.69 1.23 -12.46
CA ILE A 331 1.16 2.04 -13.58
C ILE A 331 0.69 3.50 -13.43
N GLY A 332 -0.60 3.71 -13.12
CA GLY A 332 -1.14 5.05 -12.89
C GLY A 332 -0.46 5.77 -11.73
N ASP A 333 -0.17 5.06 -10.64
CA ASP A 333 0.53 5.62 -9.48
C ASP A 333 2.01 5.93 -9.78
N THR A 334 2.67 5.09 -10.56
CA THR A 334 4.06 5.32 -11.00
C THR A 334 4.17 6.53 -11.92
N LEU A 335 3.21 6.71 -12.82
CA LEU A 335 3.19 7.80 -13.78
C LEU A 335 2.55 9.10 -13.25
N ARG A 336 2.11 9.13 -12.00
CA ARG A 336 1.36 10.26 -11.39
C ARG A 336 2.07 11.62 -11.51
N GLY A 337 3.40 11.64 -11.57
CA GLY A 337 4.21 12.86 -11.75
C GLY A 337 4.38 13.30 -13.20
N ASN A 338 3.86 12.55 -14.18
CA ASN A 338 3.97 12.86 -15.60
C ASN A 338 2.60 13.28 -16.17
N PRO A 339 2.34 14.59 -16.36
CA PRO A 339 1.06 15.08 -16.86
C PRO A 339 0.69 14.58 -18.25
N HIS A 340 1.69 14.32 -19.10
CA HIS A 340 1.48 13.88 -20.49
C HIS A 340 0.94 12.45 -20.60
N ALA A 341 1.14 11.63 -19.54
CA ALA A 341 0.64 10.26 -19.50
C ALA A 341 -0.84 10.16 -19.08
N HIS A 342 -1.48 11.27 -18.72
CA HIS A 342 -2.86 11.31 -18.21
C HIS A 342 -3.15 10.22 -17.15
N PRO A 343 -2.36 10.15 -16.07
CA PRO A 343 -2.45 9.06 -15.09
C PRO A 343 -3.82 9.00 -14.39
N GLU A 344 -4.56 10.09 -14.34
CA GLU A 344 -5.94 10.16 -13.85
C GLU A 344 -6.92 9.30 -14.67
N LEU A 345 -6.67 9.11 -15.98
CA LEU A 345 -7.47 8.22 -16.83
C LEU A 345 -7.04 6.76 -16.66
N LEU A 346 -5.76 6.51 -16.46
CA LEU A 346 -5.23 5.16 -16.27
C LEU A 346 -5.82 4.48 -15.04
N VAL A 347 -6.10 5.21 -13.96
CA VAL A 347 -6.71 4.63 -12.76
C VAL A 347 -8.19 4.28 -12.93
N TRP A 348 -8.89 4.89 -13.90
CA TRP A 348 -10.27 4.54 -14.26
C TRP A 348 -10.37 3.42 -15.30
N PHE A 349 -9.32 3.28 -16.12
CA PHE A 349 -9.30 2.34 -17.24
C PHE A 349 -9.67 0.90 -16.85
N PRO A 350 -9.14 0.29 -15.77
CA PRO A 350 -9.50 -1.08 -15.41
C PRO A 350 -10.98 -1.23 -15.07
N ASN A 351 -11.62 -0.23 -14.46
CA ASN A 351 -13.06 -0.27 -14.20
C ASN A 351 -13.86 -0.36 -15.50
N VAL A 352 -13.55 0.51 -16.45
CA VAL A 352 -14.22 0.52 -17.75
C VAL A 352 -13.98 -0.78 -18.48
N LEU A 353 -12.73 -1.27 -18.51
CA LEU A 353 -12.35 -2.51 -19.15
C LEU A 353 -13.16 -3.70 -18.60
N PHE A 354 -13.19 -3.87 -17.28
CA PHE A 354 -13.86 -5.01 -16.67
C PHE A 354 -15.38 -4.90 -16.69
N ILE A 355 -15.95 -3.70 -16.65
CA ILE A 355 -17.39 -3.50 -16.85
C ILE A 355 -17.79 -3.88 -18.29
N VAL A 356 -17.04 -3.42 -19.29
CA VAL A 356 -17.33 -3.74 -20.71
C VAL A 356 -17.15 -5.22 -20.99
N LEU A 357 -16.02 -5.82 -20.58
CA LEU A 357 -15.78 -7.25 -20.72
C LEU A 357 -16.82 -8.09 -19.98
N GLY A 358 -17.14 -7.72 -18.75
CA GLY A 358 -18.13 -8.40 -17.94
C GLY A 358 -19.52 -8.31 -18.54
N ALA A 359 -19.95 -7.14 -19.02
CA ALA A 359 -21.22 -6.95 -19.71
C ALA A 359 -21.30 -7.79 -21.00
N PHE A 360 -20.22 -7.86 -21.77
CA PHE A 360 -20.14 -8.70 -22.97
C PHE A 360 -20.30 -10.18 -22.62
N LEU A 361 -19.53 -10.68 -21.64
CA LEU A 361 -19.62 -12.06 -21.17
C LEU A 361 -21.00 -12.38 -20.58
N PHE A 362 -21.57 -11.44 -19.84
CA PHE A 362 -22.89 -11.60 -19.25
C PHE A 362 -23.99 -11.71 -20.32
N ARG A 363 -23.94 -10.88 -21.39
CA ARG A 363 -24.86 -11.00 -22.54
C ARG A 363 -24.71 -12.33 -23.23
N ARG A 364 -23.52 -12.86 -23.39
CA ARG A 364 -23.26 -14.18 -23.96
C ARG A 364 -23.86 -15.29 -23.07
N LEU A 365 -23.69 -15.21 -21.76
CA LEU A 365 -24.23 -16.15 -20.79
C LEU A 365 -25.76 -16.12 -20.75
N ALA A 366 -26.39 -14.96 -20.92
CA ALA A 366 -27.86 -14.81 -20.95
C ALA A 366 -28.52 -15.37 -22.22
N ARG A 367 -27.76 -15.54 -23.31
CA ARG A 367 -28.25 -16.10 -24.58
C ARG A 367 -28.10 -17.64 -24.67
N GLN A 368 -27.25 -18.21 -23.83
CA GLN A 368 -27.10 -19.67 -23.67
C GLN A 368 -28.11 -20.24 -22.67
#